data_344a6230c9f7c5285385331c27867fa0
#
_entry.id   344a6230c9f7c5285385331c27867fa0
#
_cell.length_a   1.000
_cell.length_b   1.000
_cell.length_c   1.000
_cell.angle_alpha   90.00
_cell.angle_beta   90.00
_cell.angle_gamma   90.00
#
_symmetry.space_group_name_H-M   'P 1'
#
loop_
_entity.id
_entity.type
_entity.pdbx_description
1 polymer ?
#
loop_
_entity_poly.entity_id
_entity_poly.type
_entity_poly.pdbx_seq_one_letter_code
_entity_poly.pdbx_strand_id
1 'polypeptide(L)' 'AGVHSIGKKVVEEASEVWMAAEYEGKERTAEEIAQLLYHVQVMMLACGLTLDDVYSRL' A
#
# COMPACT_ATOMS: atom_id res chain seq x y z
N ALA A 1 -1.72 -14.72 6.73
CA ALA A 1 -2.88 -13.84 6.81
C ALA A 1 -3.66 -13.86 5.51
N GLY A 2 -4.99 -13.80 5.60
CA GLY A 2 -5.84 -13.83 4.43
C GLY A 2 -5.99 -12.48 3.78
N VAL A 3 -6.59 -12.49 2.59
CA VAL A 3 -6.85 -11.28 1.80
C VAL A 3 -7.59 -10.21 2.62
N HIS A 4 -8.53 -10.64 3.45
CA HIS A 4 -9.29 -9.70 4.27
C HIS A 4 -8.41 -8.91 5.24
N SER A 5 -7.53 -9.59 5.96
CA SER A 5 -6.61 -8.93 6.90
C SER A 5 -5.64 -8.00 6.18
N ILE A 6 -5.14 -8.46 5.03
CA ILE A 6 -4.23 -7.64 4.21
C ILE A 6 -4.97 -6.41 3.69
N GLY A 7 -6.21 -6.59 3.26
CA GLY A 7 -7.03 -5.48 2.76
C GLY A 7 -7.25 -4.40 3.80
N LYS A 8 -7.49 -4.80 5.04
CA LYS A 8 -7.62 -3.83 6.14
C LYS A 8 -6.35 -3.00 6.31
N LYS A 9 -5.19 -3.64 6.17
CA LYS A 9 -3.91 -2.92 6.26
C LYS A 9 -3.73 -1.95 5.08
N VAL A 10 -4.11 -2.37 3.88
CA VAL A 10 -4.01 -1.49 2.70
C VAL A 10 -4.85 -0.23 2.90
N VAL A 11 -6.08 -0.38 3.38
CA VAL A 11 -6.96 0.78 3.64
C VAL A 11 -6.37 1.68 4.71
N GLU A 12 -5.87 1.08 5.79
CA GLU A 12 -5.25 1.79 6.90
C GLU A 12 -4.07 2.64 6.44
N GLU A 13 -3.15 2.01 5.69
CA GLU A 13 -1.96 2.71 5.20
C GLU A 13 -2.30 3.78 4.17
N ALA A 14 -3.30 3.54 3.32
CA ALA A 14 -3.73 4.54 2.35
C ALA A 14 -4.24 5.80 3.06
N SER A 15 -5.01 5.62 4.13
CA SER A 15 -5.50 6.73 4.92
C SER A 15 -4.34 7.50 5.57
N GLU A 16 -3.31 6.80 6.06
CA GLU A 16 -2.15 7.44 6.67
C GLU A 16 -1.31 8.20 5.65
N VAL A 17 -1.21 7.71 4.42
CA VAL A 17 -0.56 8.47 3.33
C VAL A 17 -1.26 9.80 3.12
N TRP A 18 -2.56 9.79 3.06
CA TRP A 18 -3.35 11.01 2.88
C TRP A 18 -3.11 12.00 4.02
N MET A 19 -3.20 11.52 5.25
CA MET A 19 -3.01 12.38 6.42
C MET A 19 -1.59 12.96 6.46
N ALA A 20 -0.60 12.14 6.15
CA ALA A 20 0.79 12.60 6.14
C ALA A 20 0.99 13.67 5.06
N ALA A 21 0.42 13.46 3.88
CA ALA A 21 0.56 14.41 2.77
C ALA A 21 -0.07 15.77 3.11
N GLU A 22 -1.20 15.77 3.82
CA GLU A 22 -1.87 17.02 4.17
C GLU A 22 -1.24 17.73 5.37
N TYR A 23 -0.74 16.97 6.35
CA TYR A 23 -0.45 17.56 7.65
C TYR A 23 0.95 17.30 8.20
N GLU A 24 1.71 16.37 7.64
CA GLU A 24 2.93 15.91 8.30
C GLU A 24 4.22 16.11 7.51
N GLY A 25 4.13 16.52 6.26
CA GLY A 25 5.28 16.85 5.44
C GLY A 25 5.86 15.69 4.65
N LYS A 26 6.87 16.00 3.87
CA LYS A 26 7.42 15.09 2.84
C LYS A 26 8.01 13.80 3.40
N GLU A 27 8.75 13.90 4.49
CA GLU A 27 9.42 12.71 5.06
C GLU A 27 8.40 11.69 5.54
N ARG A 28 7.42 12.16 6.31
CA ARG A 28 6.38 11.27 6.80
C ARG A 28 5.55 10.70 5.65
N THR A 29 5.28 11.52 4.63
CA THR A 29 4.54 11.05 3.46
C THR A 29 5.30 9.93 2.76
N ALA A 30 6.61 10.10 2.57
CA ALA A 30 7.43 9.07 1.93
C ALA A 30 7.43 7.78 2.74
N GLU A 31 7.52 7.88 4.07
CA GLU A 31 7.48 6.70 4.94
C GLU A 31 6.15 5.96 4.83
N GLU A 32 5.05 6.71 4.81
CA GLU A 32 3.72 6.08 4.72
C GLU A 32 3.46 5.48 3.35
N ILE A 33 3.97 6.12 2.29
CA ILE A 33 3.87 5.53 0.94
C ILE A 33 4.65 4.21 0.89
N ALA A 34 5.84 4.16 1.52
CA ALA A 34 6.62 2.92 1.56
C ALA A 34 5.84 1.81 2.28
N GLN A 35 5.16 2.14 3.37
CA GLN A 35 4.31 1.18 4.08
C GLN A 35 3.15 0.70 3.22
N LEU A 36 2.50 1.62 2.52
CA LEU A 36 1.39 1.27 1.62
C LEU A 36 1.88 0.34 0.51
N LEU A 37 3.02 0.65 -0.12
CA LEU A 37 3.58 -0.19 -1.17
C LEU A 37 3.90 -1.59 -0.65
N TYR A 38 4.43 -1.68 0.56
CA TYR A 38 4.70 -2.97 1.18
C TYR A 38 3.42 -3.82 1.27
N HIS A 39 2.35 -3.24 1.81
CA HIS A 39 1.10 -3.98 1.99
C HIS A 39 0.42 -4.31 0.67
N VAL A 40 0.56 -3.44 -0.34
CA VAL A 40 0.07 -3.72 -1.69
C VAL A 40 0.81 -4.94 -2.28
N GLN A 41 2.12 -5.01 -2.07
CA GLN A 41 2.91 -6.17 -2.54
C GLN A 41 2.51 -7.45 -1.81
N VAL A 42 2.23 -7.37 -0.53
CA VAL A 42 1.74 -8.53 0.23
C VAL A 42 0.39 -9.01 -0.36
N MET A 43 -0.48 -8.05 -0.71
CA MET A 43 -1.75 -8.39 -1.37
C MET A 43 -1.52 -9.09 -2.71
N MET A 44 -0.55 -8.59 -3.50
CA MET A 44 -0.21 -9.21 -4.78
C MET A 44 0.22 -10.65 -4.58
N LEU A 45 1.09 -10.91 -3.60
CA LEU A 45 1.51 -12.28 -3.29
C LEU A 45 0.34 -13.17 -2.89
N ALA A 46 -0.56 -12.65 -2.07
CA ALA A 46 -1.71 -13.41 -1.62
C ALA A 46 -2.66 -13.76 -2.78
N CYS A 47 -2.71 -12.92 -3.81
CA CYS A 47 -3.56 -13.13 -4.99
C CYS A 47 -2.84 -13.84 -6.13
N GLY A 48 -1.56 -14.17 -5.97
CA GLY A 48 -0.78 -14.83 -7.03
C GLY A 48 -0.45 -13.91 -8.19
N LEU A 49 -0.34 -12.60 -7.94
CA LEU A 49 -0.03 -11.62 -8.98
C LEU A 49 1.47 -11.30 -9.00
N THR A 50 1.99 -11.05 -10.19
CA THR A 50 3.36 -10.56 -10.37
C THR A 50 3.34 -9.05 -10.58
N LEU A 51 4.52 -8.42 -10.49
CA LEU A 51 4.65 -7.00 -10.81
C LEU A 51 4.22 -6.70 -12.24
N ASP A 52 4.55 -7.60 -13.19
CA ASP A 52 4.14 -7.44 -14.58
C ASP A 52 2.64 -7.41 -14.74
N ASP A 53 1.92 -8.23 -13.99
CA ASP A 53 0.45 -8.23 -14.05
C ASP A 53 -0.12 -6.86 -13.75
N VAL A 54 0.49 -6.16 -12.80
CA VAL A 54 0.03 -4.85 -12.37
C VAL A 54 0.54 -3.76 -13.31
N TYR A 55 1.84 -3.75 -13.58
CA TYR A 55 2.47 -2.70 -14.38
C TYR A 55 1.97 -2.68 -15.82
N SER A 56 1.62 -3.84 -16.38
CA SER A 56 1.09 -3.90 -17.74
C SER A 56 -0.26 -3.19 -17.88
N ARG A 57 -0.91 -2.87 -16.79
CA ARG A 57 -2.19 -2.17 -16.77
C ARG A 57 -2.07 -0.68 -16.43
N LEU A 58 -0.89 -0.23 -16.15
CA LEU A 58 -0.63 1.19 -15.90
C LEU A 58 -0.44 1.93 -17.20
#